data_612e0bff458b7c3c62114dcc2fc00b66
#
_entry.id   612e0bff458b7c3c62114dcc2fc00b66
#
_cell.length_a   1.000
_cell.length_b   1.000
_cell.length_c   1.000
_cell.angle_alpha   90.00
_cell.angle_beta   90.00
_cell.angle_gamma   90.00
#
_symmetry.space_group_name_H-M   'P 1'
#
loop_
_entity.id
_entity.type
_entity.pdbx_description
1 polymer ?
#
loop_
_entity_poly.entity_id
_entity_poly.type
_entity_poly.pdbx_seq_one_letter_code
_entity_poly.pdbx_strand_id
1 'polypeptide(L)'
;MTEHVNAPLGTPIVAPIHHSAAYAFASLADARAVFAQRASGYTYARTGNPNVTALESAVTKLERAECAVATSSGQAAVTLALLALAGPVNGHVVASSHLYGGTVDLLTDTLAETGLTVTFADPRRPEEWEAAVTSQTRVFFLESIANPLADLPELETIADIAHRNGAVVIVDNTVATPHLFTPGEHGADLVVHSATKYLSGHGGPLGGLLVDTGNFDPTEDPQRWPWLTTSHPRWGDRSPVEVYGAKRALLGVARCKYLNDLGPCMSAITAHEILQGISTLGVRVERQSATAASLAATLNRHPAVARVHHPQFGGARQEELYEQGGYRGTGGVFSIDVNGTPEQVEHVVDSLRLIKLAANIGDVRTLVAHPASMTHCRLTPEQFRASGITGQTLRFTVGLEDVADLTADLFQALSVIADATESPAAWEHLPHTARATAHQQKDSFHDHH
;
A
#
# COMPACT_ATOMS: atom_id res chain seq x y z
N MET A 1 30.14 21.36 25.63
CA MET A 1 29.53 22.69 25.80
C MET A 1 28.84 23.00 24.48
N THR A 2 27.53 22.78 24.39
CA THR A 2 26.71 23.28 23.26
C THR A 2 26.25 24.66 23.68
N GLU A 3 26.88 25.70 23.15
CA GLU A 3 26.36 27.06 23.25
C GLU A 3 24.95 27.09 22.71
N HIS A 4 24.01 27.61 23.49
CA HIS A 4 22.70 27.99 23.01
C HIS A 4 22.90 29.08 21.95
N VAL A 5 23.00 28.66 20.69
CA VAL A 5 22.88 29.59 19.58
C VAL A 5 21.47 30.19 19.69
N ASN A 6 21.35 31.47 19.98
CA ASN A 6 20.12 32.21 19.94
C ASN A 6 19.47 31.93 18.56
N ALA A 7 18.29 31.31 18.56
CA ALA A 7 17.62 30.98 17.32
C ALA A 7 17.45 32.27 16.49
N PRO A 8 17.88 32.29 15.24
CA PRO A 8 17.71 33.47 14.39
C PRO A 8 16.22 33.80 14.26
N LEU A 9 15.91 35.07 14.06
CA LEU A 9 14.54 35.49 13.74
C LEU A 9 14.11 34.81 12.44
N GLY A 10 13.06 34.00 12.52
CA GLY A 10 12.51 33.22 11.41
C GLY A 10 12.46 31.73 11.71
N THR A 11 11.36 31.09 11.33
CA THR A 11 11.15 29.65 11.43
C THR A 11 11.29 29.03 10.04
N PRO A 12 12.03 27.93 9.86
CA PRO A 12 12.09 27.22 8.59
C PRO A 12 10.71 26.80 8.11
N ILE A 13 10.38 27.02 6.84
CA ILE A 13 9.13 26.58 6.23
C ILE A 13 9.13 25.05 6.10
N VAL A 14 10.26 24.47 5.71
CA VAL A 14 10.47 23.02 5.69
C VAL A 14 11.03 22.58 7.04
N ALA A 15 10.43 21.57 7.66
CA ALA A 15 10.88 21.07 8.95
C ALA A 15 12.34 20.59 8.89
N PRO A 16 13.22 21.01 9.80
CA PRO A 16 14.60 20.52 9.88
C PRO A 16 14.65 19.01 10.09
N ILE A 17 15.74 18.37 9.63
CA ILE A 17 15.97 16.95 9.89
C ILE A 17 16.63 16.79 11.26
N HIS A 18 15.92 16.18 12.21
CA HIS A 18 16.40 15.86 13.54
C HIS A 18 17.18 14.54 13.54
N HIS A 19 18.42 14.57 13.07
CA HIS A 19 19.29 13.39 12.94
C HIS A 19 20.01 13.09 14.25
N SER A 20 19.27 12.64 15.27
CA SER A 20 19.78 12.30 16.60
C SER A 20 19.21 10.96 17.07
N ALA A 21 20.06 10.09 17.63
CA ALA A 21 19.63 8.82 18.21
C ALA A 21 19.06 9.00 19.62
N ALA A 22 19.61 9.92 20.41
CA ALA A 22 19.24 10.14 21.82
C ALA A 22 18.94 11.61 22.08
N TYR A 23 18.19 11.87 23.14
CA TYR A 23 17.76 13.20 23.55
C TYR A 23 18.15 13.46 24.99
N ALA A 24 18.72 14.65 25.27
CA ALA A 24 19.13 15.09 26.61
C ALA A 24 17.91 15.68 27.35
N PHE A 25 17.87 15.43 28.65
CA PHE A 25 16.90 15.98 29.58
C PHE A 25 17.51 17.04 30.45
N ALA A 26 16.77 18.06 30.83
CA ALA A 26 17.22 19.10 31.76
C ALA A 26 17.36 18.55 33.19
N SER A 27 16.56 17.58 33.59
CA SER A 27 16.60 16.96 34.92
C SER A 27 16.25 15.46 34.88
N LEU A 28 16.67 14.76 35.96
CA LEU A 28 16.27 13.37 36.19
C LEU A 28 14.74 13.25 36.40
N ALA A 29 14.12 14.28 36.94
CA ALA A 29 12.66 14.30 37.11
C ALA A 29 11.93 14.31 35.78
N ASP A 30 12.37 15.11 34.81
CA ASP A 30 11.85 15.17 33.47
C ASP A 30 12.05 13.83 32.74
N ALA A 31 13.25 13.27 32.82
CA ALA A 31 13.52 11.96 32.24
C ALA A 31 12.58 10.89 32.81
N ARG A 32 12.43 10.82 34.12
CA ARG A 32 11.51 9.86 34.76
C ARG A 32 10.06 10.05 34.32
N ALA A 33 9.58 11.28 34.15
CA ALA A 33 8.24 11.57 33.71
C ALA A 33 8.00 11.06 32.28
N VAL A 34 8.92 11.28 31.36
CA VAL A 34 8.83 10.83 29.97
C VAL A 34 8.95 9.29 29.87
N PHE A 35 9.92 8.67 30.55
CA PHE A 35 10.07 7.20 30.56
C PHE A 35 8.87 6.49 31.22
N ALA A 36 8.21 7.11 32.21
CA ALA A 36 6.98 6.60 32.81
C ALA A 36 5.71 6.96 32.03
N GLN A 37 5.85 7.57 30.83
CA GLN A 37 4.73 7.99 29.98
C GLN A 37 3.74 8.94 30.68
N ARG A 38 4.24 9.78 31.60
CA ARG A 38 3.48 10.83 32.31
C ARG A 38 3.68 12.22 31.72
N ALA A 39 4.66 12.35 30.82
CA ALA A 39 4.92 13.57 30.05
C ALA A 39 5.30 13.22 28.61
N SER A 40 4.97 14.10 27.68
CA SER A 40 5.37 13.98 26.28
C SER A 40 6.87 14.31 26.13
N GLY A 41 7.57 13.57 25.27
CA GLY A 41 8.98 13.81 24.99
C GLY A 41 9.60 12.68 24.17
N TYR A 42 10.81 12.95 23.67
CA TYR A 42 11.59 11.97 22.94
C TYR A 42 12.70 11.42 23.86
N THR A 43 12.90 10.11 23.84
CA THR A 43 13.95 9.43 24.62
C THR A 43 15.04 8.88 23.71
N TYR A 44 14.60 8.19 22.67
CA TYR A 44 15.46 7.52 21.70
C TYR A 44 14.75 7.44 20.34
N ALA A 45 15.48 7.64 19.25
CA ALA A 45 14.90 7.77 17.91
C ALA A 45 14.16 6.51 17.43
N ARG A 46 14.47 5.32 17.98
CA ARG A 46 13.72 4.09 17.67
C ARG A 46 12.24 4.19 18.06
N THR A 47 11.93 4.86 19.16
CA THR A 47 10.57 4.98 19.68
C THR A 47 9.86 6.27 19.27
N GLY A 48 10.63 7.31 18.92
CA GLY A 48 10.08 8.60 18.48
C GLY A 48 11.15 9.59 18.04
N ASN A 49 10.81 10.37 17.02
CA ASN A 49 11.67 11.42 16.46
C ASN A 49 10.76 12.52 15.88
N PRO A 50 11.11 13.82 15.96
CA PRO A 50 10.26 14.91 15.48
C PRO A 50 9.81 14.77 14.01
N ASN A 51 10.68 14.33 13.09
CA ASN A 51 10.32 14.12 11.69
C ASN A 51 9.35 12.94 11.53
N VAL A 52 9.58 11.86 12.27
CA VAL A 52 8.69 10.68 12.27
C VAL A 52 7.31 11.07 12.80
N THR A 53 7.25 11.82 13.92
CA THR A 53 5.99 12.33 14.48
C THR A 53 5.26 13.26 13.50
N ALA A 54 5.99 14.11 12.77
CA ALA A 54 5.41 14.99 11.75
C ALA A 54 4.78 14.18 10.61
N LEU A 55 5.45 13.12 10.15
CA LEU A 55 4.92 12.19 9.14
C LEU A 55 3.67 11.46 9.63
N GLU A 56 3.72 10.90 10.84
CA GLU A 56 2.58 10.23 11.47
C GLU A 56 1.37 11.17 11.57
N SER A 57 1.59 12.41 12.01
CA SER A 57 0.53 13.43 12.09
C SER A 57 -0.04 13.82 10.72
N ALA A 58 0.80 13.89 9.69
CA ALA A 58 0.36 14.21 8.33
C ALA A 58 -0.56 13.11 7.78
N VAL A 59 -0.15 11.82 7.92
CA VAL A 59 -0.94 10.70 7.41
C VAL A 59 -2.20 10.48 8.25
N THR A 60 -2.14 10.64 9.57
CA THR A 60 -3.32 10.61 10.44
C THR A 60 -4.40 11.60 9.95
N LYS A 61 -4.00 12.82 9.59
CA LYS A 61 -4.94 13.84 9.06
C LYS A 61 -5.49 13.46 7.68
N LEU A 62 -4.65 12.92 6.81
CA LEU A 62 -5.07 12.51 5.46
C LEU A 62 -6.06 11.35 5.51
N GLU A 63 -5.84 10.36 6.38
CA GLU A 63 -6.74 9.22 6.61
C GLU A 63 -7.95 9.57 7.50
N ARG A 64 -8.03 10.80 8.04
CA ARG A 64 -9.08 11.22 9.01
C ARG A 64 -9.15 10.31 10.23
N ALA A 65 -8.01 9.86 10.69
CA ALA A 65 -7.81 8.82 11.68
C ALA A 65 -7.47 9.37 13.06
N GLU A 66 -7.36 8.49 14.06
CA GLU A 66 -7.03 8.81 15.45
C GLU A 66 -5.52 8.96 15.69
N CYS A 67 -4.72 8.05 15.16
CA CYS A 67 -3.27 8.08 15.28
C CYS A 67 -2.56 7.17 14.26
N ALA A 68 -1.23 7.32 14.15
CA ALA A 68 -0.40 6.49 13.28
C ALA A 68 0.94 6.13 13.91
N VAL A 69 1.56 5.05 13.42
CA VAL A 69 2.92 4.59 13.75
C VAL A 69 3.68 4.37 12.46
N ALA A 70 4.81 5.06 12.30
CA ALA A 70 5.70 4.88 11.16
C ALA A 70 6.70 3.75 11.40
N THR A 71 6.96 2.98 10.36
CA THR A 71 7.84 1.81 10.34
C THR A 71 8.83 1.88 9.18
N SER A 72 9.85 1.02 9.19
CA SER A 72 10.89 0.97 8.16
C SER A 72 10.40 0.48 6.78
N SER A 73 9.24 -0.15 6.71
CA SER A 73 8.63 -0.66 5.47
C SER A 73 7.14 -0.96 5.64
N GLY A 74 6.40 -1.07 4.53
CA GLY A 74 5.00 -1.51 4.56
C GLY A 74 4.83 -2.89 5.20
N GLN A 75 5.71 -3.85 4.88
CA GLN A 75 5.68 -5.18 5.50
C GLN A 75 5.89 -5.13 7.02
N ALA A 76 6.72 -4.22 7.51
CA ALA A 76 6.85 -4.01 8.96
C ALA A 76 5.56 -3.47 9.58
N ALA A 77 4.83 -2.58 8.89
CA ALA A 77 3.53 -2.09 9.36
C ALA A 77 2.48 -3.22 9.44
N VAL A 78 2.39 -4.06 8.39
CA VAL A 78 1.53 -5.25 8.38
C VAL A 78 1.90 -6.20 9.52
N THR A 79 3.20 -6.51 9.67
CA THR A 79 3.70 -7.41 10.73
C THR A 79 3.34 -6.89 12.12
N LEU A 80 3.54 -5.60 12.39
CA LEU A 80 3.22 -5.00 13.69
C LEU A 80 1.70 -5.04 13.98
N ALA A 81 0.86 -4.80 12.97
CA ALA A 81 -0.59 -4.88 13.11
C ALA A 81 -1.03 -6.31 13.47
N LEU A 82 -0.55 -7.30 12.72
CA LEU A 82 -0.90 -8.71 12.94
C LEU A 82 -0.40 -9.23 14.29
N LEU A 83 0.83 -8.91 14.67
CA LEU A 83 1.38 -9.29 15.99
C LEU A 83 0.61 -8.62 17.13
N ALA A 84 0.19 -7.36 16.99
CA ALA A 84 -0.54 -6.65 18.02
C ALA A 84 -1.99 -7.18 18.18
N LEU A 85 -2.62 -7.65 17.11
CA LEU A 85 -3.99 -8.17 17.08
C LEU A 85 -4.07 -9.68 17.29
N ALA A 86 -3.21 -10.46 16.65
CA ALA A 86 -3.16 -11.91 16.82
C ALA A 86 -2.68 -12.28 18.23
N GLY A 87 -1.89 -11.40 18.84
CA GLY A 87 -1.43 -11.51 20.22
C GLY A 87 -0.69 -12.82 20.50
N PRO A 88 -0.59 -13.20 21.78
CA PRO A 88 -0.02 -14.47 22.20
C PRO A 88 -0.97 -15.67 22.04
N VAL A 89 -2.10 -15.45 21.39
CA VAL A 89 -3.12 -16.49 21.14
C VAL A 89 -3.04 -16.84 19.65
N ASN A 90 -2.71 -18.02 19.26
CA ASN A 90 -2.69 -18.53 17.89
C ASN A 90 -3.87 -17.99 17.04
N GLY A 91 -3.77 -16.70 16.67
CA GLY A 91 -4.86 -15.98 16.04
C GLY A 91 -5.08 -16.43 14.60
N HIS A 92 -6.33 -16.35 14.13
CA HIS A 92 -6.69 -16.62 12.75
C HIS A 92 -6.98 -15.33 11.99
N VAL A 93 -6.52 -15.26 10.75
CA VAL A 93 -6.73 -14.16 9.79
C VAL A 93 -7.58 -14.68 8.64
N VAL A 94 -8.65 -13.98 8.28
CA VAL A 94 -9.27 -14.13 6.96
C VAL A 94 -8.66 -13.07 6.06
N ALA A 95 -8.05 -13.47 4.96
CA ALA A 95 -7.33 -12.57 4.09
C ALA A 95 -7.85 -12.64 2.64
N SER A 96 -7.78 -11.52 1.93
CA SER A 96 -8.10 -11.51 0.50
C SER A 96 -7.19 -12.46 -0.27
N SER A 97 -7.73 -13.19 -1.24
CA SER A 97 -6.93 -13.96 -2.21
C SER A 97 -6.24 -13.06 -3.25
N HIS A 98 -6.63 -11.78 -3.33
CA HIS A 98 -6.07 -10.77 -4.22
C HIS A 98 -5.18 -9.81 -3.42
N LEU A 99 -4.02 -10.29 -2.97
CA LEU A 99 -3.04 -9.53 -2.21
C LEU A 99 -1.71 -9.43 -2.92
N TYR A 100 -0.94 -8.45 -2.54
CA TYR A 100 0.48 -8.40 -2.85
C TYR A 100 1.19 -9.68 -2.43
N GLY A 101 1.96 -10.31 -3.34
CA GLY A 101 2.60 -11.61 -3.10
C GLY A 101 3.46 -11.67 -1.84
N GLY A 102 4.18 -10.58 -1.49
CA GLY A 102 4.94 -10.54 -0.24
C GLY A 102 4.08 -10.55 1.03
N THR A 103 2.83 -10.12 0.97
CA THR A 103 1.89 -10.24 2.10
C THR A 103 1.37 -11.68 2.20
N VAL A 104 1.17 -12.35 1.07
CA VAL A 104 0.83 -13.79 1.07
C VAL A 104 1.97 -14.60 1.71
N ASP A 105 3.22 -14.39 1.28
CA ASP A 105 4.41 -15.03 1.88
C ASP A 105 4.49 -14.77 3.40
N LEU A 106 4.27 -13.52 3.83
CA LEU A 106 4.30 -13.14 5.25
C LEU A 106 3.26 -13.94 6.06
N LEU A 107 2.04 -14.08 5.55
CA LEU A 107 0.93 -14.76 6.23
C LEU A 107 1.10 -16.29 6.24
N THR A 108 1.57 -16.88 5.13
CA THR A 108 1.58 -18.35 4.96
C THR A 108 2.88 -19.02 5.41
N ASP A 109 3.96 -18.25 5.53
CA ASP A 109 5.27 -18.76 5.91
C ASP A 109 5.75 -18.08 7.20
N THR A 110 6.18 -16.82 7.15
CA THR A 110 6.87 -16.16 8.27
C THR A 110 6.04 -16.08 9.54
N LEU A 111 4.77 -15.65 9.46
CA LEU A 111 3.90 -15.54 10.63
C LEU A 111 3.23 -16.86 10.99
N ALA A 112 3.12 -17.81 10.06
CA ALA A 112 2.65 -19.16 10.36
C ALA A 112 3.55 -19.86 11.40
N GLU A 113 4.87 -19.61 11.35
CA GLU A 113 5.82 -20.12 12.36
C GLU A 113 5.53 -19.57 13.77
N THR A 114 4.84 -18.46 13.91
CA THR A 114 4.40 -17.90 15.21
C THR A 114 3.08 -18.47 15.72
N GLY A 115 2.47 -19.39 14.97
CA GLY A 115 1.16 -20.00 15.29
C GLY A 115 -0.04 -19.24 14.71
N LEU A 116 0.19 -18.19 13.91
CA LEU A 116 -0.87 -17.53 13.14
C LEU A 116 -1.37 -18.46 12.05
N THR A 117 -2.69 -18.50 11.85
CA THR A 117 -3.32 -19.25 10.75
C THR A 117 -4.05 -18.31 9.81
N VAL A 118 -4.15 -18.64 8.52
CA VAL A 118 -4.81 -17.83 7.52
C VAL A 118 -5.76 -18.66 6.65
N THR A 119 -6.91 -18.08 6.31
CA THR A 119 -7.81 -18.55 5.26
C THR A 119 -7.99 -17.45 4.23
N PHE A 120 -7.82 -17.76 2.94
CA PHE A 120 -8.01 -16.80 1.86
C PHE A 120 -9.44 -16.86 1.32
N ALA A 121 -9.99 -15.67 1.00
CA ALA A 121 -11.32 -15.49 0.42
C ALA A 121 -11.28 -14.47 -0.73
N ASP A 122 -12.12 -14.65 -1.74
CA ASP A 122 -12.24 -13.68 -2.86
C ASP A 122 -12.83 -12.37 -2.33
N PRO A 123 -12.17 -11.21 -2.54
CA PRO A 123 -12.65 -9.92 -2.03
C PRO A 123 -13.94 -9.43 -2.68
N ARG A 124 -14.37 -10.07 -3.78
CA ARG A 124 -15.61 -9.79 -4.50
C ARG A 124 -16.78 -10.69 -4.05
N ARG A 125 -16.55 -11.62 -3.12
CA ARG A 125 -17.49 -12.67 -2.71
C ARG A 125 -17.60 -12.72 -1.18
N PRO A 126 -18.39 -11.80 -0.57
CA PRO A 126 -18.54 -11.70 0.88
C PRO A 126 -18.93 -13.02 1.57
N GLU A 127 -19.66 -13.90 0.88
CA GLU A 127 -20.05 -15.21 1.39
C GLU A 127 -18.86 -16.13 1.71
N GLU A 128 -17.75 -15.99 1.00
CA GLU A 128 -16.51 -16.75 1.29
C GLU A 128 -15.86 -16.24 2.59
N TRP A 129 -15.93 -14.93 2.84
CA TRP A 129 -15.42 -14.34 4.07
C TRP A 129 -16.20 -14.81 5.31
N GLU A 130 -17.54 -14.85 5.21
CA GLU A 130 -18.37 -15.39 6.28
C GLU A 130 -18.08 -16.87 6.55
N ALA A 131 -17.95 -17.67 5.50
CA ALA A 131 -17.65 -19.11 5.60
C ALA A 131 -16.25 -19.39 6.18
N ALA A 132 -15.29 -18.46 6.04
CA ALA A 132 -13.94 -18.60 6.55
C ALA A 132 -13.80 -18.28 8.05
N VAL A 133 -14.83 -17.73 8.70
CA VAL A 133 -14.79 -17.33 10.12
C VAL A 133 -14.67 -18.54 11.03
N THR A 134 -13.77 -18.43 12.01
CA THR A 134 -13.61 -19.39 13.11
C THR A 134 -13.69 -18.67 14.46
N SER A 135 -13.78 -19.39 15.57
CA SER A 135 -13.73 -18.82 16.92
C SER A 135 -12.40 -18.09 17.24
N GLN A 136 -11.35 -18.41 16.49
CA GLN A 136 -10.02 -17.81 16.63
C GLN A 136 -9.81 -16.63 15.66
N THR A 137 -10.73 -16.33 14.76
CA THR A 137 -10.60 -15.22 13.83
C THR A 137 -10.48 -13.90 14.59
N ARG A 138 -9.42 -13.14 14.33
CA ARG A 138 -9.12 -11.84 14.94
C ARG A 138 -9.03 -10.73 13.93
N VAL A 139 -8.68 -11.05 12.69
CA VAL A 139 -8.38 -10.07 11.65
C VAL A 139 -9.01 -10.47 10.34
N PHE A 140 -9.57 -9.48 9.64
CA PHE A 140 -9.86 -9.50 8.23
C PHE A 140 -8.86 -8.58 7.55
N PHE A 141 -8.13 -9.09 6.53
CA PHE A 141 -7.07 -8.34 5.84
C PHE A 141 -7.31 -8.27 4.34
N LEU A 142 -7.34 -7.06 3.77
CA LEU A 142 -7.57 -6.84 2.34
C LEU A 142 -6.88 -5.55 1.85
N GLU A 143 -6.81 -5.37 0.52
CA GLU A 143 -6.33 -4.15 -0.12
C GLU A 143 -7.50 -3.31 -0.63
N SER A 144 -7.41 -1.98 -0.55
CA SER A 144 -8.45 -1.07 -1.05
C SER A 144 -8.58 -1.10 -2.57
N ILE A 145 -7.47 -1.25 -3.26
CA ILE A 145 -7.37 -1.56 -4.69
C ILE A 145 -6.32 -2.66 -4.80
N ALA A 146 -6.72 -3.83 -5.25
CA ALA A 146 -5.87 -5.01 -5.26
C ALA A 146 -4.69 -4.89 -6.24
N ASN A 147 -3.52 -5.31 -5.81
CA ASN A 147 -2.34 -5.41 -6.66
C ASN A 147 -2.02 -6.90 -6.92
N PRO A 148 -2.07 -7.40 -8.19
CA PRO A 148 -1.86 -6.62 -9.42
C PRO A 148 -3.12 -6.32 -10.25
N LEU A 149 -4.28 -6.89 -9.96
CA LEU A 149 -5.42 -6.87 -10.88
C LEU A 149 -6.33 -5.65 -10.75
N ALA A 150 -6.06 -4.75 -9.81
CA ALA A 150 -6.83 -3.53 -9.55
C ALA A 150 -8.32 -3.77 -9.21
N ASP A 151 -8.69 -4.96 -8.74
CA ASP A 151 -10.04 -5.25 -8.26
C ASP A 151 -10.36 -4.43 -7.01
N LEU A 152 -11.63 -4.00 -6.88
CA LEU A 152 -12.17 -3.36 -5.70
C LEU A 152 -12.88 -4.39 -4.82
N PRO A 153 -12.65 -4.39 -3.49
CA PRO A 153 -13.33 -5.30 -2.57
C PRO A 153 -14.76 -4.81 -2.25
N GLU A 154 -15.60 -5.71 -1.81
CA GLU A 154 -16.88 -5.43 -1.15
C GLU A 154 -16.67 -4.97 0.30
N LEU A 155 -15.88 -3.87 0.49
CA LEU A 155 -15.31 -3.51 1.78
C LEU A 155 -16.33 -3.37 2.88
N GLU A 156 -17.41 -2.60 2.67
CA GLU A 156 -18.44 -2.36 3.71
C GLU A 156 -19.12 -3.67 4.15
N THR A 157 -19.48 -4.52 3.18
CA THR A 157 -20.07 -5.83 3.48
C THR A 157 -19.09 -6.74 4.23
N ILE A 158 -17.82 -6.75 3.82
CA ILE A 158 -16.76 -7.54 4.48
C ILE A 158 -16.51 -7.01 5.90
N ALA A 159 -16.51 -5.69 6.09
CA ALA A 159 -16.34 -5.07 7.40
C ALA A 159 -17.50 -5.41 8.34
N ASP A 160 -18.73 -5.37 7.85
CA ASP A 160 -19.91 -5.79 8.63
C ASP A 160 -19.82 -7.26 9.07
N ILE A 161 -19.32 -8.14 8.20
CA ILE A 161 -19.08 -9.56 8.56
C ILE A 161 -18.02 -9.65 9.66
N ALA A 162 -16.89 -8.94 9.50
CA ALA A 162 -15.81 -8.94 10.49
C ALA A 162 -16.31 -8.47 11.87
N HIS A 163 -16.98 -7.33 11.92
CA HIS A 163 -17.45 -6.72 13.16
C HIS A 163 -18.49 -7.58 13.89
N ARG A 164 -19.46 -8.18 13.16
CA ARG A 164 -20.42 -9.12 13.76
C ARG A 164 -19.74 -10.33 14.43
N ASN A 165 -18.56 -10.69 13.95
CA ASN A 165 -17.75 -11.80 14.47
C ASN A 165 -16.65 -11.33 15.44
N GLY A 166 -16.64 -10.04 15.84
CA GLY A 166 -15.67 -9.43 16.74
C GLY A 166 -14.24 -9.43 16.18
N ALA A 167 -14.06 -9.43 14.86
CA ALA A 167 -12.77 -9.32 14.20
C ALA A 167 -12.49 -7.86 13.77
N VAL A 168 -11.21 -7.52 13.65
CA VAL A 168 -10.70 -6.21 13.27
C VAL A 168 -10.41 -6.20 11.76
N VAL A 169 -10.80 -5.15 11.07
CA VAL A 169 -10.57 -4.98 9.62
C VAL A 169 -9.31 -4.16 9.39
N ILE A 170 -8.33 -4.75 8.71
CA ILE A 170 -7.11 -4.08 8.25
C ILE A 170 -7.20 -3.90 6.74
N VAL A 171 -7.07 -2.67 6.27
CA VAL A 171 -7.03 -2.35 4.83
C VAL A 171 -5.66 -1.82 4.45
N ASP A 172 -5.00 -2.47 3.51
CA ASP A 172 -3.83 -1.89 2.85
C ASP A 172 -4.28 -0.88 1.80
N ASN A 173 -4.07 0.41 2.11
CA ASN A 173 -4.48 1.53 1.27
C ASN A 173 -3.32 2.10 0.43
N THR A 174 -2.32 1.28 0.15
CA THR A 174 -1.10 1.69 -0.57
C THR A 174 -1.39 2.19 -1.98
N VAL A 175 -2.28 1.52 -2.73
CA VAL A 175 -2.58 1.86 -4.14
C VAL A 175 -3.52 3.04 -4.25
N ALA A 176 -4.63 3.04 -3.51
CA ALA A 176 -5.59 4.15 -3.54
C ALA A 176 -5.02 5.40 -2.88
N THR A 177 -4.21 5.26 -1.85
CA THR A 177 -3.76 6.36 -0.98
C THR A 177 -4.93 7.08 -0.28
N PRO A 178 -4.70 7.85 0.78
CA PRO A 178 -5.78 8.60 1.42
C PRO A 178 -6.36 9.71 0.52
N HIS A 179 -5.69 9.99 -0.62
CA HIS A 179 -6.21 10.97 -1.58
C HIS A 179 -7.39 10.41 -2.39
N LEU A 180 -7.33 9.16 -2.83
CA LEU A 180 -8.40 8.55 -3.62
C LEU A 180 -9.45 7.80 -2.78
N PHE A 181 -9.06 7.28 -1.61
CA PHE A 181 -9.96 6.51 -0.76
C PHE A 181 -9.55 6.59 0.70
N THR A 182 -10.53 6.62 1.60
CA THR A 182 -10.34 6.71 3.05
C THR A 182 -11.04 5.52 3.72
N PRO A 183 -10.37 4.37 3.88
CA PRO A 183 -11.00 3.11 4.30
C PRO A 183 -11.72 3.16 5.63
N GLY A 184 -11.27 4.03 6.56
CA GLY A 184 -11.90 4.22 7.87
C GLY A 184 -13.35 4.70 7.80
N GLU A 185 -13.73 5.42 6.73
CA GLU A 185 -15.11 5.85 6.50
C GLU A 185 -15.99 4.71 5.97
N HIS A 186 -15.40 3.56 5.61
CA HIS A 186 -16.04 2.38 5.03
C HIS A 186 -15.85 1.12 5.90
N GLY A 187 -15.59 1.29 7.20
CA GLY A 187 -15.54 0.20 8.16
C GLY A 187 -14.16 -0.40 8.44
N ALA A 188 -13.07 0.14 7.87
CA ALA A 188 -11.73 -0.28 8.28
C ALA A 188 -11.41 0.23 9.70
N ASP A 189 -10.86 -0.64 10.54
CA ASP A 189 -10.37 -0.31 11.86
C ASP A 189 -8.92 0.17 11.82
N LEU A 190 -8.12 -0.50 11.00
CA LEU A 190 -6.73 -0.14 10.76
C LEU A 190 -6.48 0.04 9.26
N VAL A 191 -5.59 0.97 8.96
CA VAL A 191 -5.09 1.18 7.60
C VAL A 191 -3.57 1.01 7.60
N VAL A 192 -3.05 0.28 6.61
CA VAL A 192 -1.61 0.20 6.39
C VAL A 192 -1.23 0.86 5.07
N HIS A 193 -0.03 1.43 5.04
CA HIS A 193 0.59 1.95 3.83
C HIS A 193 2.02 1.46 3.69
N SER A 194 2.37 1.00 2.50
CA SER A 194 3.75 1.09 2.06
C SER A 194 4.05 2.52 1.63
N ALA A 195 4.58 3.33 2.55
CA ALA A 195 4.92 4.72 2.28
C ALA A 195 6.03 4.87 1.21
N THR A 196 6.75 3.78 0.93
CA THR A 196 7.68 3.61 -0.18
C THR A 196 7.08 3.98 -1.53
N LYS A 197 5.76 3.77 -1.68
CA LYS A 197 5.03 3.81 -2.95
C LYS A 197 4.53 5.24 -3.24
N TYR A 198 3.25 5.42 -3.44
CA TYR A 198 2.64 6.70 -3.80
C TYR A 198 2.88 7.82 -2.80
N LEU A 199 2.96 7.53 -1.48
CA LEU A 199 3.19 8.57 -0.47
C LEU A 199 4.55 9.25 -0.68
N SER A 200 5.62 8.51 -0.94
CA SER A 200 6.92 9.08 -1.34
C SER A 200 6.94 9.51 -2.81
N GLY A 201 6.42 8.67 -3.69
CA GLY A 201 6.18 8.95 -5.11
C GLY A 201 7.40 8.97 -6.03
N HIS A 202 8.62 8.80 -5.53
CA HIS A 202 9.84 9.02 -6.30
C HIS A 202 10.76 7.79 -6.36
N GLY A 203 10.33 6.64 -5.82
CA GLY A 203 11.09 5.39 -5.83
C GLY A 203 12.37 5.42 -4.99
N GLY A 204 12.50 6.36 -4.05
CA GLY A 204 13.67 6.55 -3.21
C GLY A 204 13.56 5.85 -1.85
N PRO A 205 12.88 6.44 -0.84
CA PRO A 205 12.87 5.95 0.53
C PRO A 205 12.01 4.70 0.70
N LEU A 206 12.40 3.82 1.63
CA LEU A 206 11.57 2.74 2.12
C LEU A 206 10.86 3.17 3.40
N GLY A 207 9.55 2.94 3.49
CA GLY A 207 8.80 3.26 4.69
C GLY A 207 7.44 2.57 4.74
N GLY A 208 6.87 2.51 5.94
CA GLY A 208 5.52 2.01 6.18
C GLY A 208 4.80 2.84 7.22
N LEU A 209 3.50 2.75 7.24
CA LEU A 209 2.63 3.37 8.24
C LEU A 209 1.53 2.40 8.64
N LEU A 210 1.30 2.31 9.93
CA LEU A 210 0.13 1.67 10.53
C LEU A 210 -0.72 2.79 11.14
N VAL A 211 -1.97 2.88 10.72
CA VAL A 211 -2.92 3.93 11.10
C VAL A 211 -4.10 3.29 11.81
N ASP A 212 -4.49 3.85 12.95
CA ASP A 212 -5.71 3.48 13.69
C ASP A 212 -6.79 4.51 13.36
N THR A 213 -7.88 4.06 12.79
CA THR A 213 -8.99 4.92 12.38
C THR A 213 -9.82 5.42 13.56
N GLY A 214 -9.72 4.76 14.72
CA GLY A 214 -10.54 5.00 15.91
C GLY A 214 -11.87 4.24 15.89
N ASN A 215 -12.10 3.34 14.93
CA ASN A 215 -13.30 2.49 14.87
C ASN A 215 -13.20 1.29 15.83
N PHE A 216 -11.98 0.82 16.11
CA PHE A 216 -11.75 -0.30 17.04
C PHE A 216 -11.68 0.16 18.49
N ASP A 217 -12.50 -0.45 19.36
CA ASP A 217 -12.48 -0.27 20.81
C ASP A 217 -12.36 -1.62 21.51
N PRO A 218 -11.19 -1.98 22.08
CA PRO A 218 -11.01 -3.26 22.77
C PRO A 218 -11.81 -3.39 24.05
N THR A 219 -12.40 -2.30 24.57
CA THR A 219 -13.22 -2.32 25.79
C THR A 219 -14.63 -2.83 25.54
N GLU A 220 -15.08 -2.91 24.29
CA GLU A 220 -16.37 -3.49 23.93
C GLU A 220 -16.39 -5.02 24.14
N ASP A 221 -15.24 -5.69 23.94
CA ASP A 221 -15.06 -7.11 24.28
C ASP A 221 -13.72 -7.35 25.00
N PRO A 222 -13.60 -7.02 26.29
CA PRO A 222 -12.35 -7.15 27.03
C PRO A 222 -11.84 -8.60 27.14
N GLN A 223 -12.73 -9.59 27.05
CA GLN A 223 -12.35 -10.99 27.11
C GLN A 223 -11.68 -11.47 25.82
N ARG A 224 -12.03 -10.85 24.69
CA ARG A 224 -11.44 -11.13 23.40
C ARG A 224 -10.06 -10.49 23.25
N TRP A 225 -9.84 -9.33 23.91
CA TRP A 225 -8.64 -8.51 23.82
C TRP A 225 -7.93 -8.32 25.18
N PRO A 226 -7.67 -9.41 25.96
CA PRO A 226 -7.17 -9.30 27.33
C PRO A 226 -5.79 -8.61 27.40
N TRP A 227 -4.94 -8.75 26.39
CA TRP A 227 -3.61 -8.10 26.37
C TRP A 227 -3.65 -6.58 26.14
N LEU A 228 -4.81 -6.02 25.77
CA LEU A 228 -5.06 -4.59 25.69
C LEU A 228 -5.77 -4.04 26.93
N THR A 229 -6.55 -4.88 27.62
CA THR A 229 -7.50 -4.46 28.65
C THR A 229 -7.08 -4.88 30.07
N THR A 230 -6.15 -5.84 30.23
CA THR A 230 -5.66 -6.25 31.55
C THR A 230 -4.33 -5.58 31.91
N SER A 231 -4.10 -5.40 33.23
CA SER A 231 -2.87 -4.82 33.73
C SER A 231 -1.66 -5.73 33.45
N HIS A 232 -0.50 -5.10 33.18
CA HIS A 232 0.73 -5.82 32.93
C HIS A 232 1.95 -4.99 33.42
N PRO A 233 2.99 -5.59 33.99
CA PRO A 233 4.17 -4.89 34.52
C PRO A 233 4.86 -3.97 33.50
N ARG A 234 4.85 -4.31 32.22
CA ARG A 234 5.39 -3.47 31.14
C ARG A 234 4.76 -2.08 31.10
N TRP A 235 3.52 -1.96 31.51
CA TRP A 235 2.76 -0.71 31.51
C TRP A 235 2.65 -0.09 32.91
N GLY A 236 3.52 -0.50 33.85
CA GLY A 236 3.51 -0.02 35.22
C GLY A 236 2.28 -0.48 36.00
N ASP A 237 1.92 -1.75 35.86
CA ASP A 237 0.76 -2.43 36.45
C ASP A 237 -0.59 -1.79 36.06
N ARG A 238 -0.64 -1.18 34.88
CA ARG A 238 -1.86 -0.70 34.20
C ARG A 238 -2.10 -1.52 32.94
N SER A 239 -3.28 -1.41 32.36
CA SER A 239 -3.56 -1.94 31.02
C SER A 239 -3.12 -0.93 29.95
N PRO A 240 -2.85 -1.37 28.69
CA PRO A 240 -2.66 -0.46 27.56
C PRO A 240 -3.80 0.55 27.39
N VAL A 241 -5.07 0.14 27.61
CA VAL A 241 -6.23 1.03 27.58
C VAL A 241 -6.13 2.14 28.63
N GLU A 242 -5.68 1.83 29.84
CA GLU A 242 -5.49 2.84 30.91
C GLU A 242 -4.31 3.79 30.64
N VAL A 243 -3.31 3.34 29.84
CA VAL A 243 -2.14 4.16 29.51
C VAL A 243 -2.41 5.07 28.33
N TYR A 244 -3.06 4.56 27.27
CA TYR A 244 -3.16 5.25 25.97
C TYR A 244 -4.59 5.70 25.64
N GLY A 245 -5.61 5.23 26.39
CA GLY A 245 -7.02 5.32 26.01
C GLY A 245 -7.43 4.21 25.04
N ALA A 246 -8.71 3.88 24.99
CA ALA A 246 -9.25 2.75 24.24
C ALA A 246 -8.84 2.80 22.76
N LYS A 247 -9.05 3.94 22.09
CA LYS A 247 -8.79 4.15 20.66
C LYS A 247 -7.31 4.19 20.25
N ARG A 248 -6.38 4.25 21.22
CA ARG A 248 -4.93 4.31 20.97
C ARG A 248 -4.15 3.14 21.58
N ALA A 249 -4.85 2.27 22.33
CA ALA A 249 -4.23 1.17 23.05
C ALA A 249 -3.49 0.21 22.11
N LEU A 250 -4.08 -0.10 20.97
CA LEU A 250 -3.51 -1.01 19.97
C LEU A 250 -2.20 -0.45 19.39
N LEU A 251 -2.22 0.79 18.92
CA LEU A 251 -1.01 1.42 18.38
C LEU A 251 0.02 1.73 19.47
N GLY A 252 -0.41 1.99 20.71
CA GLY A 252 0.46 2.07 21.88
C GLY A 252 1.26 0.77 22.08
N VAL A 253 0.59 -0.38 21.99
CA VAL A 253 1.22 -1.70 22.06
C VAL A 253 2.10 -1.94 20.84
N ALA A 254 1.63 -1.64 19.61
CA ALA A 254 2.41 -1.79 18.39
C ALA A 254 3.74 -0.99 18.47
N ARG A 255 3.70 0.26 18.94
CA ARG A 255 4.88 1.12 19.11
C ARG A 255 5.78 0.69 20.26
N CYS A 256 5.23 0.62 21.49
CA CYS A 256 6.04 0.50 22.70
C CYS A 256 6.46 -0.94 23.01
N LYS A 257 5.87 -1.93 22.35
CA LYS A 257 6.27 -3.34 22.43
C LYS A 257 6.95 -3.76 21.13
N TYR A 258 6.19 -3.94 20.06
CA TYR A 258 6.70 -4.60 18.86
C TYR A 258 7.70 -3.75 18.08
N LEU A 259 7.41 -2.49 17.78
CA LEU A 259 8.35 -1.62 17.10
C LEU A 259 9.61 -1.38 17.95
N ASN A 260 9.46 -1.13 19.26
CA ASN A 260 10.59 -0.89 20.13
C ASN A 260 11.50 -2.11 20.28
N ASP A 261 10.91 -3.30 20.45
CA ASP A 261 11.66 -4.52 20.77
C ASP A 261 12.23 -5.18 19.49
N LEU A 262 11.49 -5.17 18.37
CA LEU A 262 11.91 -5.75 17.09
C LEU A 262 12.76 -4.78 16.25
N GLY A 263 12.59 -3.48 16.43
CA GLY A 263 13.42 -2.46 15.84
C GLY A 263 13.08 -1.94 14.45
N PRO A 264 11.90 -2.21 13.81
CA PRO A 264 11.60 -1.76 12.45
C PRO A 264 11.20 -0.27 12.41
N CYS A 265 12.00 0.60 13.02
CA CYS A 265 11.75 2.05 13.09
C CYS A 265 12.16 2.77 11.80
N MET A 266 11.50 3.88 11.52
CA MET A 266 11.82 4.76 10.40
C MET A 266 12.88 5.78 10.78
N SER A 267 13.81 6.11 9.86
CA SER A 267 14.80 7.17 10.06
C SER A 267 14.18 8.56 9.88
N ALA A 268 14.79 9.58 10.50
CA ALA A 268 14.37 10.98 10.33
C ALA A 268 14.49 11.45 8.88
N ILE A 269 15.53 11.01 8.15
CA ILE A 269 15.74 11.32 6.73
C ILE A 269 14.60 10.74 5.89
N THR A 270 14.33 9.44 6.06
CA THR A 270 13.22 8.75 5.36
C THR A 270 11.88 9.43 5.63
N ALA A 271 11.58 9.78 6.88
CA ALA A 271 10.35 10.48 7.23
C ALA A 271 10.26 11.86 6.54
N HIS A 272 11.37 12.59 6.47
CA HIS A 272 11.45 13.87 5.78
C HIS A 272 11.20 13.72 4.27
N GLU A 273 11.84 12.75 3.62
CA GLU A 273 11.66 12.49 2.18
C GLU A 273 10.21 12.08 1.84
N ILE A 274 9.58 11.24 2.67
CA ILE A 274 8.17 10.88 2.50
C ILE A 274 7.25 12.10 2.67
N LEU A 275 7.52 12.98 3.65
CA LEU A 275 6.78 14.24 3.82
C LEU A 275 6.88 15.14 2.58
N GLN A 276 8.06 15.21 1.94
CA GLN A 276 8.22 15.93 0.67
C GLN A 276 7.33 15.32 -0.42
N GLY A 277 7.31 13.98 -0.53
CA GLY A 277 6.44 13.27 -1.47
C GLY A 277 4.95 13.55 -1.22
N ILE A 278 4.53 13.54 0.05
CA ILE A 278 3.12 13.83 0.43
C ILE A 278 2.69 15.23 -0.01
N SER A 279 3.59 16.21 -0.04
CA SER A 279 3.25 17.59 -0.44
C SER A 279 2.73 17.70 -1.88
N THR A 280 3.03 16.72 -2.73
CA THR A 280 2.58 16.64 -4.13
C THR A 280 1.67 15.43 -4.39
N LEU A 281 1.24 14.73 -3.36
CA LEU A 281 0.49 13.46 -3.48
C LEU A 281 -0.74 13.60 -4.38
N GLY A 282 -1.60 14.59 -4.11
CA GLY A 282 -2.85 14.77 -4.83
C GLY A 282 -2.64 14.95 -6.34
N VAL A 283 -1.80 15.91 -6.73
CA VAL A 283 -1.55 16.20 -8.16
C VAL A 283 -0.90 15.02 -8.89
N ARG A 284 -0.06 14.23 -8.21
CA ARG A 284 0.56 13.03 -8.80
C ARG A 284 -0.48 11.92 -8.99
N VAL A 285 -1.20 11.59 -7.94
CA VAL A 285 -2.13 10.46 -7.93
C VAL A 285 -3.33 10.70 -8.85
N GLU A 286 -3.85 11.94 -8.90
CA GLU A 286 -4.89 12.32 -9.88
C GLU A 286 -4.40 12.14 -11.32
N ARG A 287 -3.21 12.63 -11.64
CA ARG A 287 -2.62 12.49 -12.98
C ARG A 287 -2.36 11.02 -13.32
N GLN A 288 -1.77 10.25 -12.40
CA GLN A 288 -1.50 8.83 -12.58
C GLN A 288 -2.77 8.01 -12.80
N SER A 289 -3.82 8.27 -12.00
CA SER A 289 -5.11 7.61 -12.12
C SER A 289 -5.80 7.92 -13.47
N ALA A 290 -5.83 9.20 -13.86
CA ALA A 290 -6.40 9.60 -15.15
C ALA A 290 -5.67 8.99 -16.35
N THR A 291 -4.33 8.95 -16.29
CA THR A 291 -3.50 8.34 -17.34
C THR A 291 -3.71 6.83 -17.39
N ALA A 292 -3.78 6.14 -16.23
CA ALA A 292 -4.06 4.71 -16.15
C ALA A 292 -5.42 4.36 -16.77
N ALA A 293 -6.46 5.11 -16.42
CA ALA A 293 -7.81 4.91 -17.00
C ALA A 293 -7.81 5.11 -18.53
N SER A 294 -7.10 6.12 -19.04
CA SER A 294 -6.99 6.37 -20.49
C SER A 294 -6.26 5.25 -21.21
N LEU A 295 -5.14 4.77 -20.66
CA LEU A 295 -4.40 3.63 -21.23
C LEU A 295 -5.23 2.34 -21.17
N ALA A 296 -5.90 2.05 -20.05
CA ALA A 296 -6.78 0.90 -19.90
C ALA A 296 -7.91 0.92 -20.94
N ALA A 297 -8.57 2.08 -21.15
CA ALA A 297 -9.62 2.23 -22.15
C ALA A 297 -9.11 2.05 -23.59
N THR A 298 -7.89 2.49 -23.87
CA THR A 298 -7.26 2.34 -25.19
C THR A 298 -6.90 0.87 -25.44
N LEU A 299 -6.27 0.22 -24.46
CA LEU A 299 -5.81 -1.16 -24.54
C LEU A 299 -6.99 -2.17 -24.55
N ASN A 300 -8.12 -1.82 -23.93
CA ASN A 300 -9.33 -2.68 -23.95
C ASN A 300 -9.91 -2.90 -25.37
N ARG A 301 -9.46 -2.10 -26.34
CA ARG A 301 -9.83 -2.24 -27.77
C ARG A 301 -8.70 -2.80 -28.63
N HIS A 302 -7.56 -3.08 -28.05
CA HIS A 302 -6.38 -3.53 -28.79
C HIS A 302 -6.45 -5.04 -29.06
N PRO A 303 -6.29 -5.53 -30.31
CA PRO A 303 -6.47 -6.96 -30.66
C PRO A 303 -5.46 -7.88 -29.95
N ALA A 304 -4.29 -7.41 -29.58
CA ALA A 304 -3.30 -8.16 -28.82
C ALA A 304 -3.61 -8.26 -27.31
N VAL A 305 -4.68 -7.64 -26.83
CA VAL A 305 -5.10 -7.66 -25.42
C VAL A 305 -6.37 -8.48 -25.27
N ALA A 306 -6.27 -9.58 -24.53
CA ALA A 306 -7.40 -10.46 -24.26
C ALA A 306 -8.32 -9.89 -23.19
N ARG A 307 -7.75 -9.21 -22.19
CA ARG A 307 -8.48 -8.62 -21.07
C ARG A 307 -7.70 -7.45 -20.46
N VAL A 308 -8.43 -6.44 -20.01
CA VAL A 308 -7.93 -5.36 -19.16
C VAL A 308 -8.48 -5.53 -17.76
N HIS A 309 -7.60 -5.55 -16.76
CA HIS A 309 -7.94 -5.54 -15.35
C HIS A 309 -7.84 -4.10 -14.83
N HIS A 310 -9.00 -3.48 -14.65
CA HIS A 310 -9.16 -2.12 -14.16
C HIS A 310 -10.61 -1.97 -13.68
N PRO A 311 -10.92 -1.21 -12.61
CA PRO A 311 -12.27 -1.12 -12.06
C PRO A 311 -13.36 -0.81 -13.09
N GLN A 312 -13.08 0.06 -14.06
CA GLN A 312 -14.02 0.43 -15.12
C GLN A 312 -14.25 -0.67 -16.17
N PHE A 313 -13.50 -1.75 -16.17
CA PHE A 313 -13.61 -2.89 -17.10
C PHE A 313 -13.78 -4.24 -16.40
N GLY A 314 -13.96 -4.20 -15.07
CA GLY A 314 -14.17 -5.37 -14.22
C GLY A 314 -15.61 -5.92 -14.21
N GLY A 315 -16.50 -5.34 -15.02
CA GLY A 315 -17.93 -5.65 -15.07
C GLY A 315 -18.79 -4.77 -14.16
N ALA A 316 -20.11 -4.87 -14.30
CA ALA A 316 -21.08 -3.96 -13.69
C ALA A 316 -20.89 -3.76 -12.16
N ARG A 317 -20.53 -4.82 -11.42
CA ARG A 317 -20.33 -4.71 -9.98
C ARG A 317 -19.07 -3.90 -9.63
N GLN A 318 -17.99 -4.03 -10.38
CA GLN A 318 -16.77 -3.24 -10.17
C GLN A 318 -16.98 -1.76 -10.53
N GLU A 319 -17.75 -1.49 -11.57
CA GLU A 319 -18.15 -0.12 -11.93
C GLU A 319 -19.03 0.49 -10.82
N GLU A 320 -20.01 -0.25 -10.30
CA GLU A 320 -20.85 0.20 -9.19
C GLU A 320 -20.02 0.48 -7.92
N LEU A 321 -19.11 -0.41 -7.55
CA LEU A 321 -18.20 -0.21 -6.40
C LEU A 321 -17.33 1.04 -6.60
N TYR A 322 -16.86 1.28 -7.82
CA TYR A 322 -16.08 2.48 -8.11
C TYR A 322 -16.95 3.75 -8.01
N GLU A 323 -18.14 3.76 -8.60
CA GLU A 323 -19.01 4.94 -8.66
C GLU A 323 -19.68 5.28 -7.31
N GLN A 324 -20.04 4.28 -6.52
CA GLN A 324 -20.82 4.42 -5.29
C GLN A 324 -20.00 4.15 -4.01
N GLY A 325 -18.88 3.45 -4.13
CA GLY A 325 -18.05 3.02 -2.99
C GLY A 325 -17.09 4.09 -2.44
N GLY A 326 -17.26 5.38 -2.79
CA GLY A 326 -16.46 6.48 -2.23
C GLY A 326 -15.08 6.66 -2.85
N TYR A 327 -14.73 5.93 -3.92
CA TYR A 327 -13.47 6.11 -4.62
C TYR A 327 -13.46 7.39 -5.47
N ARG A 328 -12.42 8.20 -5.32
CA ARG A 328 -12.19 9.44 -6.08
C ARG A 328 -11.31 9.23 -7.33
N GLY A 329 -10.94 7.99 -7.62
CA GLY A 329 -10.13 7.57 -8.76
C GLY A 329 -9.79 6.08 -8.67
N THR A 330 -9.31 5.52 -9.76
CA THR A 330 -9.02 4.08 -9.91
C THR A 330 -7.58 3.70 -9.54
N GLY A 331 -6.78 4.67 -9.06
CA GLY A 331 -5.35 4.47 -8.81
C GLY A 331 -4.51 4.46 -10.09
N GLY A 332 -3.21 4.35 -9.92
CA GLY A 332 -2.25 4.32 -11.02
C GLY A 332 -1.81 2.91 -11.43
N VAL A 333 -2.51 1.87 -10.98
CA VAL A 333 -2.21 0.45 -11.32
C VAL A 333 -3.33 -0.11 -12.18
N PHE A 334 -2.96 -0.81 -13.23
CA PHE A 334 -3.85 -1.69 -14.00
C PHE A 334 -3.05 -2.86 -14.57
N SER A 335 -3.72 -3.91 -15.00
CA SER A 335 -3.09 -5.04 -15.67
C SER A 335 -3.78 -5.37 -16.99
N ILE A 336 -3.07 -6.05 -17.87
CA ILE A 336 -3.62 -6.64 -19.09
C ILE A 336 -3.24 -8.12 -19.15
N ASP A 337 -4.13 -8.92 -19.71
CA ASP A 337 -3.76 -10.25 -20.20
C ASP A 337 -3.51 -10.14 -21.71
N VAL A 338 -2.27 -10.46 -22.08
CA VAL A 338 -1.82 -10.40 -23.47
C VAL A 338 -2.31 -11.64 -24.24
N ASN A 339 -2.87 -11.43 -25.44
CA ASN A 339 -3.34 -12.52 -26.30
C ASN A 339 -2.18 -13.14 -27.08
N GLY A 340 -1.22 -13.75 -26.36
CA GLY A 340 0.00 -14.27 -26.95
C GLY A 340 0.58 -15.47 -26.20
N THR A 341 1.63 -16.08 -26.80
CA THR A 341 2.39 -17.13 -26.13
C THR A 341 3.30 -16.55 -25.04
N PRO A 342 3.83 -17.34 -24.11
CA PRO A 342 4.79 -16.86 -23.11
C PRO A 342 6.00 -16.13 -23.73
N GLU A 343 6.53 -16.61 -24.85
CA GLU A 343 7.66 -16.00 -25.54
C GLU A 343 7.29 -14.64 -26.16
N GLN A 344 6.04 -14.48 -26.63
CA GLN A 344 5.53 -13.21 -27.13
C GLN A 344 5.32 -12.21 -25.97
N VAL A 345 4.86 -12.66 -24.80
CA VAL A 345 4.75 -11.81 -23.60
C VAL A 345 6.12 -11.30 -23.18
N GLU A 346 7.13 -12.16 -23.14
CA GLU A 346 8.52 -11.78 -22.87
C GLU A 346 9.01 -10.75 -23.88
N HIS A 347 8.78 -10.99 -25.18
CA HIS A 347 9.17 -10.07 -26.23
C HIS A 347 8.47 -8.71 -26.12
N VAL A 348 7.19 -8.66 -25.74
CA VAL A 348 6.47 -7.40 -25.47
C VAL A 348 7.19 -6.59 -24.38
N VAL A 349 7.52 -7.23 -23.25
CA VAL A 349 8.21 -6.56 -22.15
C VAL A 349 9.58 -6.04 -22.57
N ASP A 350 10.36 -6.86 -23.27
CA ASP A 350 11.73 -6.53 -23.71
C ASP A 350 11.75 -5.44 -24.80
N SER A 351 10.65 -5.29 -25.54
CA SER A 351 10.52 -4.28 -26.60
C SER A 351 10.12 -2.88 -26.10
N LEU A 352 9.69 -2.76 -24.82
CA LEU A 352 9.34 -1.47 -24.24
C LEU A 352 10.58 -0.57 -24.13
N ARG A 353 10.41 0.71 -24.48
CA ARG A 353 11.51 1.70 -24.55
C ARG A 353 11.42 2.73 -23.44
N LEU A 354 10.23 3.29 -23.24
CA LEU A 354 9.92 4.30 -22.24
C LEU A 354 9.57 3.64 -20.91
N ILE A 355 8.65 2.67 -20.93
CA ILE A 355 8.19 1.91 -19.76
C ILE A 355 9.31 0.97 -19.31
N LYS A 356 9.63 0.96 -18.01
CA LYS A 356 10.74 0.16 -17.47
C LYS A 356 10.25 -1.08 -16.71
N LEU A 357 10.93 -2.20 -16.93
CA LEU A 357 10.69 -3.45 -16.19
C LEU A 357 11.21 -3.29 -14.76
N ALA A 358 10.30 -3.23 -13.78
CA ALA A 358 10.65 -3.15 -12.37
C ALA A 358 9.50 -3.57 -11.44
N ALA A 359 9.83 -4.23 -10.34
CA ALA A 359 8.87 -4.68 -9.33
C ALA A 359 8.52 -3.57 -8.32
N ASN A 360 8.17 -2.36 -8.80
CA ASN A 360 7.73 -1.25 -7.94
C ASN A 360 6.36 -0.72 -8.40
N ILE A 361 5.74 0.13 -7.58
CA ILE A 361 4.51 0.87 -7.88
C ILE A 361 4.59 2.29 -7.31
N GLY A 362 3.76 3.21 -7.83
CA GLY A 362 3.62 4.56 -7.28
C GLY A 362 4.79 5.50 -7.54
N ASP A 363 5.66 5.16 -8.47
CA ASP A 363 6.75 6.01 -8.95
C ASP A 363 6.23 7.07 -9.94
N VAL A 364 6.94 8.17 -10.11
CA VAL A 364 6.70 9.15 -11.17
C VAL A 364 7.03 8.62 -12.58
N ARG A 365 7.72 7.50 -12.66
CA ARG A 365 8.05 6.76 -13.89
C ARG A 365 7.09 5.59 -14.08
N THR A 366 6.65 5.38 -15.32
CA THR A 366 5.83 4.22 -15.67
C THR A 366 6.64 2.94 -15.67
N LEU A 367 6.14 1.93 -14.98
CA LEU A 367 6.79 0.63 -14.81
C LEU A 367 5.88 -0.50 -15.26
N VAL A 368 6.48 -1.56 -15.76
CA VAL A 368 5.83 -2.85 -16.03
C VAL A 368 6.42 -3.93 -15.14
N ALA A 369 5.61 -4.89 -14.75
CA ALA A 369 6.05 -6.14 -14.12
C ALA A 369 5.24 -7.31 -14.70
N HIS A 370 5.86 -8.49 -14.74
CA HIS A 370 5.20 -9.76 -15.03
C HIS A 370 4.94 -10.48 -13.70
N PRO A 371 3.72 -10.40 -13.12
CA PRO A 371 3.47 -10.89 -11.76
C PRO A 371 3.84 -12.36 -11.59
N ALA A 372 3.51 -13.21 -12.56
CA ALA A 372 3.74 -14.65 -12.50
C ALA A 372 5.21 -15.03 -12.30
N SER A 373 6.15 -14.33 -12.93
CA SER A 373 7.59 -14.61 -12.80
C SER A 373 8.33 -13.68 -11.83
N MET A 374 7.68 -12.63 -11.31
CA MET A 374 8.31 -11.64 -10.44
C MET A 374 7.66 -11.59 -9.04
N THR A 375 6.61 -10.81 -8.90
CA THR A 375 6.04 -10.47 -7.58
C THR A 375 5.21 -11.58 -6.95
N HIS A 376 4.75 -12.56 -7.72
CA HIS A 376 3.90 -13.68 -7.30
C HIS A 376 4.50 -15.05 -7.66
N CYS A 377 5.79 -15.10 -7.98
CA CYS A 377 6.47 -16.33 -8.43
C CYS A 377 6.60 -17.42 -7.35
N ARG A 378 6.34 -17.07 -6.07
CA ARG A 378 6.38 -18.00 -4.93
C ARG A 378 5.02 -18.57 -4.55
N LEU A 379 3.95 -18.12 -5.17
CA LEU A 379 2.61 -18.66 -4.90
C LEU A 379 2.53 -20.14 -5.28
N THR A 380 1.85 -20.93 -4.46
CA THR A 380 1.49 -22.30 -4.83
C THR A 380 0.56 -22.29 -6.05
N PRO A 381 0.45 -23.38 -6.80
CA PRO A 381 -0.47 -23.47 -7.94
C PRO A 381 -1.93 -23.15 -7.57
N GLU A 382 -2.34 -23.45 -6.34
CA GLU A 382 -3.68 -23.13 -5.82
C GLU A 382 -3.85 -21.64 -5.55
N GLN A 383 -2.92 -21.03 -4.82
CA GLN A 383 -2.88 -19.58 -4.58
C GLN A 383 -2.82 -18.79 -5.89
N PHE A 384 -2.02 -19.26 -6.84
CA PHE A 384 -1.89 -18.64 -8.15
C PHE A 384 -3.23 -18.64 -8.91
N ARG A 385 -3.94 -19.78 -8.91
CA ARG A 385 -5.28 -19.84 -9.52
C ARG A 385 -6.28 -18.93 -8.78
N ALA A 386 -6.24 -18.90 -7.46
CA ALA A 386 -7.13 -18.08 -6.65
C ALA A 386 -6.89 -16.57 -6.84
N SER A 387 -5.65 -16.16 -7.12
CA SER A 387 -5.29 -14.76 -7.37
C SER A 387 -5.82 -14.20 -8.71
N GLY A 388 -6.28 -15.06 -9.62
CA GLY A 388 -6.74 -14.66 -10.97
C GLY A 388 -5.62 -14.23 -11.92
N ILE A 389 -4.36 -14.31 -11.51
CA ILE A 389 -3.19 -13.99 -12.34
C ILE A 389 -2.95 -15.13 -13.34
N THR A 390 -2.53 -14.80 -14.54
CA THR A 390 -2.13 -15.77 -15.58
C THR A 390 -0.67 -15.55 -16.01
N GLY A 391 -0.12 -16.49 -16.77
CA GLY A 391 1.20 -16.33 -17.41
C GLY A 391 1.24 -15.24 -18.49
N GLN A 392 0.10 -14.71 -18.88
CA GLN A 392 -0.05 -13.63 -19.87
C GLN A 392 -0.29 -12.28 -19.21
N THR A 393 -0.41 -12.21 -17.88
CA THR A 393 -0.71 -10.99 -17.15
C THR A 393 0.51 -10.08 -17.06
N LEU A 394 0.39 -8.85 -17.57
CA LEU A 394 1.35 -7.76 -17.40
C LEU A 394 0.71 -6.67 -16.54
N ARG A 395 1.34 -6.31 -15.42
CA ARG A 395 0.91 -5.21 -14.56
C ARG A 395 1.65 -3.94 -14.90
N PHE A 396 0.92 -2.87 -15.12
CA PHE A 396 1.44 -1.52 -15.31
C PHE A 396 1.22 -0.68 -14.06
N THR A 397 2.19 0.16 -13.76
CA THR A 397 2.10 1.23 -12.77
C THR A 397 2.44 2.52 -13.48
N VAL A 398 1.46 3.39 -13.60
CA VAL A 398 1.57 4.59 -14.43
C VAL A 398 2.27 5.70 -13.67
N GLY A 399 3.23 6.33 -14.36
CA GLY A 399 3.95 7.52 -13.91
C GLY A 399 3.29 8.83 -14.37
N LEU A 400 4.12 9.83 -14.65
CA LEU A 400 3.67 11.18 -15.03
C LEU A 400 3.99 11.51 -16.49
N GLU A 401 4.49 10.56 -17.27
CA GLU A 401 4.79 10.73 -18.69
C GLU A 401 3.51 11.07 -19.48
N ASP A 402 3.70 11.57 -20.69
CA ASP A 402 2.58 11.87 -21.56
C ASP A 402 1.86 10.59 -22.01
N VAL A 403 0.52 10.62 -21.98
CA VAL A 403 -0.30 9.44 -22.33
C VAL A 403 -0.12 8.99 -23.78
N ALA A 404 0.16 9.92 -24.69
CA ALA A 404 0.42 9.58 -26.10
C ALA A 404 1.74 8.85 -26.26
N ASP A 405 2.80 9.26 -25.55
CA ASP A 405 4.10 8.59 -25.56
C ASP A 405 4.02 7.19 -24.98
N LEU A 406 3.31 7.02 -23.86
CA LEU A 406 3.06 5.71 -23.25
C LEU A 406 2.24 4.80 -24.18
N THR A 407 1.21 5.35 -24.84
CA THR A 407 0.41 4.61 -25.83
C THR A 407 1.26 4.16 -27.01
N ALA A 408 2.11 5.03 -27.54
CA ALA A 408 2.99 4.70 -28.64
C ALA A 408 4.00 3.59 -28.26
N ASP A 409 4.55 3.65 -27.03
CA ASP A 409 5.47 2.62 -26.54
C ASP A 409 4.77 1.26 -26.37
N LEU A 410 3.55 1.25 -25.82
CA LEU A 410 2.75 0.02 -25.69
C LEU A 410 2.35 -0.56 -27.05
N PHE A 411 1.92 0.26 -28.00
CA PHE A 411 1.48 -0.22 -29.31
C PHE A 411 2.63 -0.79 -30.14
N GLN A 412 3.81 -0.15 -30.10
CA GLN A 412 4.96 -0.69 -30.80
C GLN A 412 5.42 -2.03 -30.19
N ALA A 413 5.33 -2.19 -28.87
CA ALA A 413 5.69 -3.44 -28.21
C ALA A 413 4.65 -4.56 -28.48
N LEU A 414 3.38 -4.24 -28.52
CA LEU A 414 2.29 -5.18 -28.79
C LEU A 414 2.17 -5.57 -30.29
N SER A 415 2.85 -4.87 -31.20
CA SER A 415 2.75 -5.14 -32.65
C SER A 415 3.20 -6.56 -33.02
N VAL A 416 4.14 -7.13 -32.27
CA VAL A 416 4.62 -8.52 -32.47
C VAL A 416 3.49 -9.56 -32.42
N ILE A 417 2.42 -9.27 -31.65
CA ILE A 417 1.27 -10.16 -31.51
C ILE A 417 0.23 -9.83 -32.58
N ALA A 418 0.01 -8.54 -32.88
CA ALA A 418 -0.94 -8.09 -33.88
C ALA A 418 -0.56 -8.57 -35.29
N ASP A 419 0.72 -8.56 -35.64
CA ASP A 419 1.23 -9.06 -36.92
C ASP A 419 0.97 -10.56 -37.14
N ALA A 420 0.83 -11.33 -36.06
CA ALA A 420 0.51 -12.75 -36.10
C ALA A 420 -0.99 -13.06 -36.30
N THR A 421 -1.88 -12.07 -36.14
CA THR A 421 -3.34 -12.26 -36.12
C THR A 421 -4.11 -11.56 -37.26
N GLU A 422 -3.42 -10.95 -38.25
CA GLU A 422 -3.99 -10.18 -39.36
C GLU A 422 -5.15 -9.20 -39.05
N SER A 423 -4.89 -7.91 -39.03
CA SER A 423 -5.60 -6.88 -39.80
C SER A 423 -5.03 -5.46 -39.61
N PRO A 424 -4.72 -4.73 -40.70
CA PRO A 424 -4.18 -3.35 -40.65
C PRO A 424 -5.20 -2.26 -40.33
N ALA A 425 -6.48 -2.58 -40.21
CA ALA A 425 -7.57 -1.58 -40.18
C ALA A 425 -7.70 -0.77 -38.85
N ALA A 426 -7.04 -1.17 -37.77
CA ALA A 426 -7.14 -0.48 -36.48
C ALA A 426 -6.26 0.78 -36.35
N TRP A 427 -5.35 1.00 -37.30
CA TRP A 427 -4.32 2.06 -37.23
C TRP A 427 -4.76 3.41 -37.81
N GLU A 428 -5.88 3.47 -38.52
CA GLU A 428 -6.31 4.66 -39.28
C GLU A 428 -6.91 5.79 -38.41
N HIS A 429 -7.20 5.55 -37.15
CA HIS A 429 -7.90 6.49 -36.25
C HIS A 429 -7.03 7.19 -35.20
N LEU A 430 -5.71 7.05 -35.26
CA LEU A 430 -4.81 7.82 -34.38
C LEU A 430 -4.69 9.27 -34.85
N PRO A 431 -4.72 10.27 -33.93
CA PRO A 431 -4.51 11.67 -34.29
C PRO A 431 -3.16 11.87 -35.00
N HIS A 432 -3.15 12.74 -35.99
CA HIS A 432 -1.98 13.00 -36.87
C HIS A 432 -0.67 13.37 -36.14
N THR A 433 -0.72 13.80 -34.88
CA THR A 433 0.44 14.14 -34.04
C THR A 433 1.26 12.92 -33.63
N ALA A 434 0.65 11.73 -33.52
CA ALA A 434 1.38 10.51 -33.16
C ALA A 434 2.16 9.87 -34.33
N ARG A 435 1.80 10.22 -35.58
CA ARG A 435 2.45 9.68 -36.79
C ARG A 435 3.79 10.33 -37.13
N ALA A 436 4.00 11.59 -36.73
CA ALA A 436 5.17 12.36 -37.12
C ALA A 436 6.44 12.01 -36.31
N THR A 437 6.32 11.59 -35.08
CA THR A 437 7.47 11.30 -34.20
C THR A 437 8.14 9.95 -34.48
N ALA A 438 7.39 8.97 -34.99
CA ALA A 438 7.94 7.64 -35.29
C ALA A 438 8.85 7.57 -36.50
N HIS A 439 8.74 8.52 -37.44
CA HIS A 439 9.55 8.56 -38.68
C HIS A 439 10.85 9.36 -38.55
N GLN A 440 10.93 10.34 -37.64
CA GLN A 440 12.11 11.20 -37.51
C GLN A 440 13.23 10.62 -36.61
N GLN A 441 12.96 9.58 -35.82
CA GLN A 441 14.00 8.96 -34.96
C GLN A 441 14.79 7.82 -35.62
N LYS A 442 14.44 7.38 -36.83
CA LYS A 442 15.22 6.33 -37.55
C LYS A 442 16.52 6.81 -38.14
N ASP A 443 16.68 8.12 -38.38
CA ASP A 443 17.83 8.65 -39.12
C ASP A 443 18.94 9.29 -38.25
N SER A 444 18.79 9.33 -36.91
CA SER A 444 19.76 10.02 -36.05
C SER A 444 20.70 9.12 -35.22
N PHE A 445 20.67 7.80 -35.40
CA PHE A 445 21.51 6.87 -34.62
C PHE A 445 22.64 6.20 -35.40
N HIS A 446 23.01 6.72 -36.58
CA HIS A 446 24.10 6.15 -37.37
C HIS A 446 25.38 7.00 -37.45
N ASP A 447 25.49 8.11 -36.73
CA ASP A 447 26.76 8.84 -36.64
C ASP A 447 27.02 9.23 -35.19
N HIS A 448 27.81 8.45 -34.47
CA HIS A 448 28.91 8.85 -33.57
C HIS A 448 29.46 7.61 -32.85
N HIS A 449 30.69 7.27 -33.30
CA HIS A 449 31.63 6.41 -32.58
C HIS A 449 32.11 7.05 -31.28
#